data_8ec29776240571920213e05f470fcbb1
#
_entry.id   8ec29776240571920213e05f470fcbb1
#
_cell.length_a   1.000
_cell.length_b   1.000
_cell.length_c   1.000
_cell.angle_alpha   90.00
_cell.angle_beta   90.00
_cell.angle_gamma   90.00
#
_symmetry.space_group_name_H-M   'P 1'
#
loop_
_entity.id
_entity.type
_entity.pdbx_description
1 polymer ?
#
loop_
_entity_poly.entity_id
_entity_poly.type
_entity_poly.pdbx_seq_one_letter_code
_entity_poly.pdbx_strand_id
1 'polypeptide(L)'
;MALTRRNLISATILGAAAVAAPMAQAKQKTPLKPMKVSPKRRVLIQSSSRYHNSGYLDFAGDQYEKLFGKEKYEILFIPYAKVAGTYDAYEKQVQDAFKPYGHKIVSIHRFKDPQKAVREAKAIAVGGGNTWALVTRMYEAGIIDLIRERVNAGVPYCGWRQRRLPDVAHH
;
A
#
# COMPACT_ATOMS: atom_id res chain seq x y z
N MET A 1 4.90 47.11 71.00
CA MET A 1 4.40 47.77 69.76
C MET A 1 5.01 47.12 68.57
N ALA A 2 4.18 46.53 67.78
CA ALA A 2 4.56 45.68 66.66
C ALA A 2 4.87 46.48 65.37
N LEU A 3 5.82 46.08 64.59
CA LEU A 3 5.86 46.34 63.16
C LEU A 3 6.65 45.25 62.49
N THR A 4 5.88 44.39 61.87
CA THR A 4 6.31 43.28 61.05
C THR A 4 6.71 43.81 59.66
N ARG A 5 7.93 43.54 59.20
CA ARG A 5 8.32 43.77 57.80
C ARG A 5 8.31 42.45 57.08
N ARG A 6 7.35 42.28 56.19
CA ARG A 6 7.30 41.22 55.21
C ARG A 6 8.28 41.55 54.10
N ASN A 7 9.33 40.76 53.95
CA ASN A 7 10.19 40.78 52.78
C ASN A 7 9.53 40.04 51.69
N LEU A 8 9.13 40.73 50.62
CA LEU A 8 8.75 40.15 49.35
C LEU A 8 10.03 39.74 48.59
N ILE A 9 10.24 38.46 48.46
CA ILE A 9 11.25 37.91 47.57
C ILE A 9 10.58 37.81 46.19
N SER A 10 10.96 38.71 45.29
CA SER A 10 10.57 38.61 43.88
C SER A 10 11.37 37.51 43.21
N ALA A 11 10.78 36.36 43.04
CA ALA A 11 11.35 35.30 42.22
C ALA A 11 11.09 35.63 40.74
N THR A 12 12.14 36.04 40.07
CA THR A 12 12.11 36.22 38.62
C THR A 12 12.12 34.83 37.98
N ILE A 13 10.97 34.38 37.48
CA ILE A 13 10.85 33.16 36.69
C ILE A 13 11.34 33.49 35.28
N LEU A 14 12.56 33.06 34.95
CA LEU A 14 12.99 33.01 33.56
C LEU A 14 12.11 32.00 32.82
N GLY A 15 11.16 32.48 32.05
CA GLY A 15 10.39 31.70 31.14
C GLY A 15 11.27 31.15 30.01
N ALA A 16 11.59 29.87 30.07
CA ALA A 16 12.13 29.15 28.93
C ALA A 16 11.05 29.14 27.83
N ALA A 17 11.20 30.00 26.85
CA ALA A 17 10.41 29.94 25.64
C ALA A 17 10.76 28.62 24.93
N ALA A 18 9.94 27.61 25.11
CA ALA A 18 9.98 26.42 24.28
C ALA A 18 9.67 26.84 22.83
N VAL A 19 10.70 26.91 22.01
CA VAL A 19 10.54 27.06 20.56
C VAL A 19 9.89 25.78 20.07
N ALA A 20 8.56 25.77 19.97
CA ALA A 20 7.83 24.73 19.30
C ALA A 20 8.27 24.75 17.83
N ALA A 21 9.08 23.79 17.42
CA ALA A 21 9.36 23.57 16.02
C ALA A 21 8.02 23.44 15.28
N PRO A 22 7.84 24.10 14.13
CA PRO A 22 6.61 23.95 13.38
C PRO A 22 6.52 22.47 12.97
N MET A 23 5.54 21.77 13.53
CA MET A 23 5.15 20.46 13.02
C MET A 23 4.83 20.67 11.54
N ALA A 24 5.66 20.06 10.68
CA ALA A 24 5.43 20.09 9.24
C ALA A 24 3.99 19.58 9.02
N GLN A 25 3.10 20.50 8.69
CA GLN A 25 1.74 20.16 8.33
C GLN A 25 1.82 19.16 7.19
N ALA A 26 1.47 17.92 7.47
CA ALA A 26 1.34 16.90 6.45
C ALA A 26 0.45 17.50 5.36
N LYS A 27 1.01 17.70 4.15
CA LYS A 27 0.28 18.24 3.01
C LYS A 27 -1.05 17.52 2.94
N GLN A 28 -2.14 18.26 3.13
CA GLN A 28 -3.50 17.73 3.04
C GLN A 28 -3.62 17.03 1.69
N LYS A 29 -3.75 15.69 1.74
CA LYS A 29 -3.86 14.89 0.52
C LYS A 29 -5.13 15.30 -0.18
N THR A 30 -5.01 15.83 -1.39
CA THR A 30 -6.15 16.21 -2.22
C THR A 30 -7.12 15.02 -2.32
N PRO A 31 -8.41 15.20 -2.04
CA PRO A 31 -9.38 14.12 -2.17
C PRO A 31 -9.37 13.56 -3.59
N LEU A 32 -9.44 12.24 -3.72
CA LEU A 32 -9.50 11.60 -5.04
C LEU A 32 -10.74 12.08 -5.79
N LYS A 33 -10.55 12.56 -7.02
CA LYS A 33 -11.66 13.01 -7.86
C LYS A 33 -12.67 11.88 -8.11
N PRO A 34 -13.97 12.12 -8.03
CA PRO A 34 -14.97 11.17 -8.47
C PRO A 34 -14.73 10.76 -9.92
N MET A 35 -14.66 9.46 -10.19
CA MET A 35 -14.44 8.94 -11.54
C MET A 35 -15.63 8.07 -11.94
N LYS A 36 -16.13 8.25 -13.17
CA LYS A 36 -17.18 7.39 -13.72
C LYS A 36 -16.65 5.97 -13.84
N VAL A 37 -17.44 5.01 -13.37
CA VAL A 37 -17.12 3.59 -13.46
C VAL A 37 -17.31 3.13 -14.91
N SER A 38 -16.27 2.56 -15.52
CA SER A 38 -16.34 1.97 -16.86
C SER A 38 -16.89 0.54 -16.81
N PRO A 39 -17.78 0.14 -17.72
CA PRO A 39 -18.24 -1.24 -17.84
C PRO A 39 -17.14 -2.22 -18.28
N LYS A 40 -16.02 -1.72 -18.80
CA LYS A 40 -14.88 -2.52 -19.26
C LYS A 40 -13.95 -2.95 -18.11
N ARG A 41 -14.21 -2.57 -16.87
CA ARG A 41 -13.32 -2.88 -15.75
C ARG A 41 -13.23 -4.38 -15.51
N ARG A 42 -11.99 -4.85 -15.39
CA ARG A 42 -11.64 -6.22 -15.00
C ARG A 42 -10.90 -6.18 -13.67
N VAL A 43 -11.59 -6.49 -12.58
CA VAL A 43 -11.06 -6.31 -11.23
C VAL A 43 -11.34 -7.55 -10.38
N LEU A 44 -10.32 -8.08 -9.75
CA LEU A 44 -10.40 -9.16 -8.76
C LEU A 44 -9.84 -8.66 -7.42
N ILE A 45 -10.69 -8.59 -6.40
CA ILE A 45 -10.27 -8.25 -5.04
C ILE A 45 -10.49 -9.45 -4.12
N GLN A 46 -9.43 -9.82 -3.40
CA GLN A 46 -9.44 -10.96 -2.50
C GLN A 46 -9.25 -10.49 -1.06
N SER A 47 -10.09 -10.97 -0.16
CA SER A 47 -10.03 -10.64 1.27
C SER A 47 -8.85 -11.32 1.99
N SER A 48 -8.23 -12.31 1.36
CA SER A 48 -7.08 -13.05 1.90
C SER A 48 -6.13 -13.49 0.80
N SER A 49 -4.89 -13.75 1.16
CA SER A 49 -3.89 -14.40 0.28
C SER A 49 -3.84 -15.93 0.47
N ARG A 50 -4.59 -16.47 1.43
CA ARG A 50 -4.69 -17.92 1.70
C ARG A 50 -6.10 -18.28 2.13
N TYR A 51 -6.53 -19.48 1.81
CA TYR A 51 -7.79 -20.05 2.25
C TYR A 51 -7.55 -21.46 2.82
N HIS A 52 -7.90 -21.68 4.08
CA HIS A 52 -7.60 -22.92 4.82
C HIS A 52 -6.13 -23.33 4.66
N ASN A 53 -5.88 -24.55 4.21
CA ASN A 53 -4.56 -25.13 4.00
C ASN A 53 -4.01 -24.91 2.59
N SER A 54 -4.62 -24.01 1.80
CA SER A 54 -4.12 -23.70 0.45
C SER A 54 -2.77 -23.00 0.51
N GLY A 55 -1.99 -23.15 -0.54
CA GLY A 55 -0.79 -22.35 -0.77
C GLY A 55 -1.11 -20.86 -0.96
N TYR A 56 -0.08 -20.07 -1.10
CA TYR A 56 -0.22 -18.63 -1.29
C TYR A 56 -0.86 -18.34 -2.65
N LEU A 57 -2.05 -17.73 -2.64
CA LEU A 57 -2.88 -17.37 -3.79
C LEU A 57 -3.44 -18.55 -4.62
N ASP A 58 -3.20 -19.81 -4.23
CA ASP A 58 -3.61 -20.99 -5.02
C ASP A 58 -5.12 -21.17 -5.13
N PHE A 59 -5.87 -20.74 -4.12
CA PHE A 59 -7.33 -20.94 -4.07
C PHE A 59 -8.11 -20.12 -5.10
N ALA A 60 -7.45 -19.19 -5.77
CA ALA A 60 -8.08 -18.24 -6.67
C ALA A 60 -7.74 -18.49 -8.16
N GLY A 61 -7.22 -19.68 -8.50
CA GLY A 61 -6.78 -20.00 -9.86
C GLY A 61 -7.81 -19.72 -10.93
N ASP A 62 -9.03 -20.25 -10.76
CA ASP A 62 -10.14 -20.04 -11.71
C ASP A 62 -10.49 -18.54 -11.88
N GLN A 63 -10.39 -17.75 -10.80
CA GLN A 63 -10.64 -16.33 -10.87
C GLN A 63 -9.54 -15.58 -11.60
N TYR A 64 -8.28 -16.00 -11.47
CA TYR A 64 -7.17 -15.43 -12.25
C TYR A 64 -7.30 -15.76 -13.71
N GLU A 65 -7.69 -16.99 -14.07
CA GLU A 65 -7.96 -17.36 -15.48
C GLU A 65 -9.11 -16.54 -16.07
N LYS A 66 -10.17 -16.30 -15.33
CA LYS A 66 -11.27 -15.42 -15.76
C LYS A 66 -10.83 -13.97 -15.90
N LEU A 67 -9.97 -13.47 -15.00
CA LEU A 67 -9.49 -12.10 -15.02
C LEU A 67 -8.58 -11.83 -16.21
N PHE A 68 -7.60 -12.71 -16.45
CA PHE A 68 -6.56 -12.52 -17.45
C PHE A 68 -6.92 -13.17 -18.80
N GLY A 69 -7.80 -14.17 -18.81
CA GLY A 69 -8.14 -14.94 -20.00
C GLY A 69 -6.96 -15.82 -20.45
N LYS A 70 -6.86 -16.02 -21.76
CA LYS A 70 -5.79 -16.85 -22.37
C LYS A 70 -4.46 -16.10 -22.58
N GLU A 71 -4.46 -14.78 -22.40
CA GLU A 71 -3.30 -13.95 -22.62
C GLU A 71 -2.27 -14.11 -21.50
N LYS A 72 -1.00 -14.05 -21.85
CA LYS A 72 0.11 -14.03 -20.90
C LYS A 72 0.55 -12.60 -20.67
N TYR A 73 0.55 -12.18 -19.41
CA TYR A 73 0.86 -10.80 -19.02
C TYR A 73 2.22 -10.71 -18.33
N GLU A 74 2.91 -9.62 -18.60
CA GLU A 74 3.85 -9.06 -17.65
C GLU A 74 3.03 -8.16 -16.70
N ILE A 75 2.89 -8.60 -15.44
CA ILE A 75 2.04 -7.95 -14.45
C ILE A 75 2.91 -7.02 -13.62
N LEU A 76 2.57 -5.73 -13.60
CA LEU A 76 3.19 -4.76 -12.70
C LEU A 76 2.72 -5.03 -11.27
N PHE A 77 3.65 -5.42 -10.41
CA PHE A 77 3.38 -5.74 -9.02
C PHE A 77 3.71 -4.56 -8.10
N ILE A 78 2.80 -4.22 -7.21
CA ILE A 78 2.94 -3.13 -6.24
C ILE A 78 3.06 -3.72 -4.83
N PRO A 79 4.29 -3.83 -4.27
CA PRO A 79 4.56 -4.45 -2.97
C PRO A 79 4.46 -3.49 -1.78
N TYR A 80 3.96 -2.29 -1.95
CA TYR A 80 4.07 -1.18 -1.00
C TYR A 80 3.44 -1.43 0.38
N ALA A 81 2.55 -2.43 0.50
CA ALA A 81 2.02 -2.89 1.78
C ALA A 81 3.05 -3.66 2.63
N LYS A 82 4.18 -4.07 2.05
CA LYS A 82 5.23 -4.82 2.75
C LYS A 82 6.03 -3.90 3.68
N VAL A 83 5.98 -4.18 4.97
CA VAL A 83 6.69 -3.41 6.01
C VAL A 83 7.83 -4.18 6.65
N ALA A 84 7.90 -5.50 6.46
CA ALA A 84 8.96 -6.37 6.96
C ALA A 84 9.53 -7.23 5.83
N GLY A 85 10.85 -7.40 5.78
CA GLY A 85 11.54 -8.08 4.68
C GLY A 85 11.68 -7.20 3.45
N THR A 86 12.12 -7.77 2.33
CA THR A 86 12.44 -7.05 1.09
C THR A 86 11.32 -7.13 0.07
N TYR A 87 11.26 -6.18 -0.85
CA TYR A 87 10.35 -6.22 -2.00
C TYR A 87 10.73 -7.33 -2.97
N ASP A 88 12.03 -7.65 -3.12
CA ASP A 88 12.49 -8.76 -3.96
C ASP A 88 11.97 -10.11 -3.48
N ALA A 89 12.04 -10.38 -2.18
CA ALA A 89 11.49 -11.61 -1.62
C ALA A 89 9.97 -11.70 -1.82
N TYR A 90 9.26 -10.58 -1.72
CA TYR A 90 7.83 -10.54 -1.96
C TYR A 90 7.48 -10.71 -3.44
N GLU A 91 8.22 -10.07 -4.34
CA GLU A 91 8.09 -10.27 -5.78
C GLU A 91 8.29 -11.74 -6.15
N LYS A 92 9.35 -12.38 -5.63
CA LYS A 92 9.60 -13.79 -5.85
C LYS A 92 8.45 -14.67 -5.37
N GLN A 93 7.92 -14.44 -4.17
CA GLN A 93 6.78 -15.18 -3.64
C GLN A 93 5.55 -15.07 -4.55
N VAL A 94 5.27 -13.87 -5.07
CA VAL A 94 4.16 -13.63 -5.99
C VAL A 94 4.45 -14.25 -7.36
N GLN A 95 5.68 -14.17 -7.86
CA GLN A 95 6.08 -14.82 -9.10
C GLN A 95 5.87 -16.33 -9.04
N ASP A 96 6.27 -16.97 -7.93
CA ASP A 96 6.08 -18.41 -7.74
C ASP A 96 4.58 -18.78 -7.78
N ALA A 97 3.71 -17.96 -7.19
CA ALA A 97 2.26 -18.17 -7.20
C ALA A 97 1.62 -17.96 -8.58
N PHE A 98 2.15 -17.05 -9.41
CA PHE A 98 1.63 -16.77 -10.75
C PHE A 98 2.27 -17.61 -11.86
N LYS A 99 3.35 -18.33 -11.55
CA LYS A 99 4.04 -19.21 -12.51
C LYS A 99 3.15 -20.25 -13.16
N PRO A 100 2.24 -20.96 -12.45
CA PRO A 100 1.34 -21.95 -13.05
C PRO A 100 0.44 -21.35 -14.13
N TYR A 101 0.09 -20.06 -14.03
CA TYR A 101 -0.75 -19.33 -14.99
C TYR A 101 0.07 -18.74 -16.15
N GLY A 102 1.39 -18.87 -16.13
CA GLY A 102 2.30 -18.39 -17.18
C GLY A 102 2.47 -16.88 -17.22
N HIS A 103 2.16 -16.16 -16.14
CA HIS A 103 2.39 -14.74 -16.03
C HIS A 103 3.78 -14.41 -15.46
N LYS A 104 4.34 -13.29 -15.90
CA LYS A 104 5.58 -12.75 -15.36
C LYS A 104 5.25 -11.60 -14.39
N ILE A 105 5.85 -11.61 -13.23
CA ILE A 105 5.70 -10.55 -12.24
C ILE A 105 6.92 -9.62 -12.30
N VAL A 106 6.68 -8.32 -12.39
CA VAL A 106 7.74 -7.30 -12.31
C VAL A 106 7.32 -6.25 -11.29
N SER A 107 8.10 -6.11 -10.26
CA SER A 107 7.76 -5.20 -9.16
C SER A 107 8.12 -3.75 -9.48
N ILE A 108 7.23 -2.84 -9.09
CA ILE A 108 7.35 -1.40 -9.35
C ILE A 108 8.64 -0.79 -8.79
N HIS A 109 9.22 -1.35 -7.73
CA HIS A 109 10.46 -0.84 -7.14
C HIS A 109 11.69 -1.00 -8.05
N ARG A 110 11.60 -1.80 -9.11
CA ARG A 110 12.64 -1.94 -10.12
C ARG A 110 12.68 -0.79 -11.13
N PHE A 111 11.66 0.04 -11.16
CA PHE A 111 11.53 1.15 -12.09
C PHE A 111 11.95 2.46 -11.42
N LYS A 112 12.76 3.25 -12.14
CA LYS A 112 13.17 4.60 -11.70
C LYS A 112 11.97 5.56 -11.66
N ASP A 113 11.02 5.38 -12.58
CA ASP A 113 9.78 6.16 -12.68
C ASP A 113 8.56 5.25 -12.46
N PRO A 114 8.02 5.20 -11.25
CA PRO A 114 6.84 4.39 -10.94
C PRO A 114 5.59 4.85 -11.67
N GLN A 115 5.45 6.13 -11.99
CA GLN A 115 4.30 6.65 -12.71
C GLN A 115 4.31 6.17 -14.16
N LYS A 116 5.48 6.19 -14.82
CA LYS A 116 5.64 5.65 -16.17
C LYS A 116 5.33 4.16 -16.18
N ALA A 117 5.86 3.40 -15.21
CA ALA A 117 5.57 1.98 -15.09
C ALA A 117 4.06 1.68 -15.01
N VAL A 118 3.30 2.47 -14.26
CA VAL A 118 1.84 2.32 -14.17
C VAL A 118 1.15 2.71 -15.48
N ARG A 119 1.57 3.78 -16.14
CA ARG A 119 0.97 4.18 -17.44
C ARG A 119 1.15 3.12 -18.52
N GLU A 120 2.28 2.41 -18.52
CA GLU A 120 2.62 1.39 -19.51
C GLU A 120 2.15 -0.02 -19.12
N ALA A 121 1.68 -0.22 -17.88
CA ALA A 121 1.26 -1.51 -17.37
C ALA A 121 0.12 -2.12 -18.20
N LYS A 122 0.27 -3.38 -18.58
CA LYS A 122 -0.77 -4.17 -19.25
C LYS A 122 -1.65 -4.94 -18.28
N ALA A 123 -1.18 -5.19 -17.07
CA ALA A 123 -1.90 -5.75 -15.94
C ALA A 123 -1.27 -5.27 -14.65
N ILE A 124 -2.05 -5.14 -13.59
CA ILE A 124 -1.61 -4.60 -12.29
C ILE A 124 -2.01 -5.54 -11.18
N ALA A 125 -1.06 -5.84 -10.27
CA ALA A 125 -1.30 -6.59 -9.05
C ALA A 125 -0.85 -5.79 -7.83
N VAL A 126 -1.68 -5.73 -6.79
CA VAL A 126 -1.38 -5.03 -5.54
C VAL A 126 -1.29 -6.02 -4.38
N GLY A 127 -0.11 -6.13 -3.80
CA GLY A 127 0.14 -7.02 -2.68
C GLY A 127 -0.45 -6.54 -1.37
N GLY A 128 -0.90 -7.48 -0.57
CA GLY A 128 -1.43 -7.22 0.77
C GLY A 128 -0.36 -7.00 1.82
N GLY A 129 -0.77 -6.50 2.98
CA GLY A 129 0.06 -6.22 4.14
C GLY A 129 -0.49 -5.06 4.95
N ASN A 130 0.35 -4.11 5.30
CA ASN A 130 -0.03 -2.91 6.03
C ASN A 130 -0.72 -1.90 5.08
N THR A 131 -2.01 -1.69 5.27
CA THR A 131 -2.82 -0.80 4.43
C THR A 131 -2.38 0.65 4.52
N TRP A 132 -1.96 1.12 5.70
CA TRP A 132 -1.46 2.47 5.87
C TRP A 132 -0.19 2.71 5.05
N ALA A 133 0.79 1.80 5.17
CA ALA A 133 2.03 1.87 4.39
C ALA A 133 1.75 1.84 2.88
N LEU A 134 0.82 0.98 2.43
CA LEU A 134 0.41 0.90 1.04
C LEU A 134 -0.10 2.25 0.54
N VAL A 135 -1.12 2.78 1.21
CA VAL A 135 -1.78 4.03 0.77
C VAL A 135 -0.81 5.21 0.80
N THR A 136 0.00 5.34 1.86
CA THR A 136 0.98 6.42 1.99
C THR A 136 2.00 6.38 0.85
N ARG A 137 2.62 5.22 0.60
CA ARG A 137 3.63 5.07 -0.46
C ARG A 137 3.05 5.24 -1.86
N MET A 138 1.81 4.80 -2.09
CA MET A 138 1.12 5.03 -3.37
C MET A 138 0.83 6.52 -3.61
N TYR A 139 0.50 7.30 -2.57
CA TYR A 139 0.35 8.74 -2.66
C TYR A 139 1.69 9.44 -2.92
N GLU A 140 2.73 9.05 -2.19
CA GLU A 140 4.09 9.59 -2.38
C GLU A 140 4.61 9.35 -3.79
N ALA A 141 4.35 8.16 -4.35
CA ALA A 141 4.69 7.83 -5.72
C ALA A 141 3.78 8.49 -6.77
N GLY A 142 2.67 9.09 -6.38
CA GLY A 142 1.71 9.73 -7.28
C GLY A 142 1.00 8.78 -8.24
N ILE A 143 0.80 7.51 -7.84
CA ILE A 143 0.32 6.46 -8.75
C ILE A 143 -1.17 6.10 -8.57
N ILE A 144 -1.85 6.59 -7.54
CA ILE A 144 -3.23 6.18 -7.24
C ILE A 144 -4.19 6.52 -8.39
N ASP A 145 -4.18 7.76 -8.86
CA ASP A 145 -5.07 8.19 -9.95
C ASP A 145 -4.70 7.51 -11.27
N LEU A 146 -3.41 7.31 -11.54
CA LEU A 146 -2.95 6.56 -12.71
C LEU A 146 -3.46 5.12 -12.71
N ILE A 147 -3.42 4.43 -11.57
CA ILE A 147 -3.98 3.08 -11.44
C ILE A 147 -5.49 3.10 -11.73
N ARG A 148 -6.23 4.06 -11.16
CA ARG A 148 -7.67 4.22 -11.41
C ARG A 148 -7.98 4.44 -12.89
N GLU A 149 -7.21 5.27 -13.57
CA GLU A 149 -7.33 5.51 -15.02
C GLU A 149 -7.09 4.22 -15.81
N ARG A 150 -6.01 3.49 -15.51
CA ARG A 150 -5.67 2.23 -16.19
C ARG A 150 -6.75 1.17 -15.99
N VAL A 151 -7.26 1.01 -14.77
CA VAL A 151 -8.34 0.07 -14.45
C VAL A 151 -9.63 0.46 -15.19
N ASN A 152 -9.97 1.75 -15.26
CA ASN A 152 -11.12 2.21 -16.02
C ASN A 152 -10.95 2.04 -17.54
N ALA A 153 -9.73 2.07 -18.03
CA ALA A 153 -9.42 1.75 -19.43
C ALA A 153 -9.52 0.24 -19.77
N GLY A 154 -9.74 -0.61 -18.75
CA GLY A 154 -9.91 -2.05 -18.93
C GLY A 154 -8.65 -2.89 -18.66
N VAL A 155 -7.58 -2.28 -18.13
CA VAL A 155 -6.39 -3.01 -17.68
C VAL A 155 -6.78 -3.95 -16.53
N PRO A 156 -6.47 -5.25 -16.60
CA PRO A 156 -6.76 -6.19 -15.54
C PRO A 156 -6.06 -5.78 -14.24
N TYR A 157 -6.81 -5.82 -13.16
CA TYR A 157 -6.33 -5.48 -11.84
C TYR A 157 -6.67 -6.59 -10.85
N CYS A 158 -5.69 -7.02 -10.06
CA CYS A 158 -5.95 -7.86 -8.91
C CYS A 158 -5.27 -7.30 -7.65
N GLY A 159 -5.89 -7.56 -6.53
CA GLY A 159 -5.35 -7.18 -5.22
C GLY A 159 -5.84 -8.13 -4.13
N TRP A 160 -5.00 -8.33 -3.13
CA TRP A 160 -5.35 -9.19 -2.00
C TRP A 160 -4.93 -8.58 -0.68
N ARG A 161 -5.63 -8.98 0.39
CA ARG A 161 -5.27 -8.66 1.76
C ARG A 161 -4.41 -9.79 2.34
N GLN A 162 -3.29 -9.45 2.93
CA GLN A 162 -2.54 -10.43 3.73
C GLN A 162 -3.11 -10.42 5.15
N ARG A 163 -3.88 -11.44 5.51
CA ARG A 163 -4.28 -11.67 6.88
C ARG A 163 -3.09 -12.31 7.61
N ARG A 164 -2.46 -11.57 8.51
CA ARG A 164 -1.58 -12.18 9.51
C ARG A 164 -2.52 -12.85 10.51
N LEU A 165 -2.60 -14.18 10.47
CA LEU A 165 -3.09 -14.91 11.64
C LEU A 165 -2.05 -14.64 12.74
N PRO A 166 -2.44 -14.19 13.94
CA PRO A 166 -1.53 -14.20 15.06
C PRO A 166 -1.06 -15.65 15.23
N ASP A 167 0.25 -15.85 15.35
CA ASP A 167 0.82 -17.11 15.75
C ASP A 167 0.21 -17.43 17.12
N VAL A 168 -0.81 -18.28 17.13
CA VAL A 168 -1.33 -18.87 18.35
C VAL A 168 -0.27 -19.89 18.75
N ALA A 169 0.67 -19.43 19.57
CA ALA A 169 1.57 -20.33 20.24
C ALA A 169 0.69 -21.29 21.07
N HIS A 170 0.61 -22.52 20.64
CA HIS A 170 0.07 -23.60 21.46
C HIS A 170 1.07 -23.83 22.59
N HIS A 171 0.75 -23.33 23.78
CA HIS A 171 1.34 -23.76 25.02
C HIS A 171 0.61 -24.99 25.53
#